data_19de514bfd20f3c9a05b55eb252d9ab1
#
_entry.id   19de514bfd20f3c9a05b55eb252d9ab1
#
_cell.length_a   1.000
_cell.length_b   1.000
_cell.length_c   1.000
_cell.angle_alpha   90.00
_cell.angle_beta   90.00
_cell.angle_gamma   90.00
#
_symmetry.space_group_name_H-M   'P 1'
#
loop_
_entity.id
_entity.type
_entity.pdbx_description
1 polymer ?
#
loop_
_entity_poly.entity_id
_entity_poly.type
_entity_poly.pdbx_seq_one_letter_code
_entity_poly.pdbx_strand_id
1 'polypeptide(L)'
;MFVSWLHPFKEQKLVVIGSDAMAVFDDGEPWERKLVLFPHRINWRDGMPSPLKAEAIAVTLEPGEPLQAECQHFLDCVEIGATPRTDGREGLRILTVLTRASASLQAAAIQQPIEYKQAKPSASDRFPKTKIHESAYVDDDVEIGDHTSIWHFSHVLSRVKIGPDCVIGQNVVIGPDVTIGEHCKIQNNVSVYKGVTLEDRVFCGPSCVFTNVNNPRAEIERKSEFRKTLVKRGTTIGANATIICGHVLGEYCFIAAGSVVTTDVPAFALMAGVPARRIGWMGRHGERLGPDLVCPATGRRYREIGPDQLEELSEP
;
A
#
# COMPACT_ATOMS: atom_id res chain seq x y z
N MET A 1 9.75 25.17 6.59
CA MET A 1 9.58 25.03 5.13
C MET A 1 9.59 23.54 4.84
N PHE A 2 8.54 22.99 4.26
CA PHE A 2 8.48 21.58 3.86
C PHE A 2 8.62 21.53 2.34
N VAL A 3 9.55 20.72 1.83
CA VAL A 3 9.79 20.53 0.39
C VAL A 3 10.06 19.05 0.18
N SER A 4 9.32 18.40 -0.70
CA SER A 4 9.51 16.98 -1.01
C SER A 4 9.24 16.71 -2.49
N TRP A 5 10.16 16.04 -3.15
CA TRP A 5 9.98 15.48 -4.51
C TRP A 5 9.13 14.20 -4.52
N LEU A 6 8.90 13.60 -3.35
CA LEU A 6 8.15 12.36 -3.19
C LEU A 6 6.67 12.58 -2.90
N HIS A 7 6.22 13.85 -2.86
CA HIS A 7 4.82 14.16 -2.63
C HIS A 7 4.00 13.84 -3.89
N PRO A 8 2.99 12.98 -3.82
CA PRO A 8 2.25 12.53 -5.00
C PRO A 8 1.35 13.60 -5.61
N PHE A 9 1.11 14.70 -4.89
CA PHE A 9 0.31 15.83 -5.34
C PHE A 9 1.17 17.07 -5.49
N LYS A 10 0.90 17.87 -6.53
CA LYS A 10 1.55 19.17 -6.68
C LYS A 10 1.01 20.11 -5.62
N GLU A 11 1.80 20.41 -4.60
CA GLU A 11 1.54 21.46 -3.61
C GLU A 11 2.51 22.61 -3.80
N GLN A 12 1.98 23.81 -4.00
CA GLN A 12 2.75 25.06 -4.03
C GLN A 12 2.05 26.06 -3.12
N LYS A 13 2.32 25.93 -1.83
CA LYS A 13 1.68 26.74 -0.79
C LYS A 13 2.70 27.59 -0.05
N LEU A 14 2.46 28.89 -0.01
CA LEU A 14 3.23 29.84 0.77
C LEU A 14 2.36 30.39 1.89
N VAL A 15 2.84 30.29 3.11
CA VAL A 15 2.18 30.84 4.29
C VAL A 15 3.08 31.92 4.89
N VAL A 16 2.57 33.13 5.01
CA VAL A 16 3.26 34.23 5.65
C VAL A 16 2.45 34.66 6.88
N ILE A 17 3.09 34.60 8.04
CA ILE A 17 2.47 34.97 9.32
C ILE A 17 3.05 36.26 9.80
N GLY A 18 2.22 37.29 9.96
CA GLY A 18 2.56 38.56 10.57
C GLY A 18 1.92 38.72 11.95
N SER A 19 2.14 39.87 12.60
CA SER A 19 1.55 40.22 13.90
C SER A 19 0.03 40.36 13.88
N ASP A 20 -0.52 40.83 12.76
CA ASP A 20 -1.91 41.24 12.65
C ASP A 20 -2.73 40.40 11.66
N ALA A 21 -2.07 39.59 10.83
CA ALA A 21 -2.72 38.73 9.87
C ALA A 21 -1.78 37.60 9.39
N MET A 22 -2.39 36.55 8.84
CA MET A 22 -1.70 35.50 8.09
C MET A 22 -2.18 35.55 6.63
N ALA A 23 -1.27 35.47 5.68
CA ALA A 23 -1.56 35.29 4.28
C ALA A 23 -1.24 33.87 3.83
N VAL A 24 -2.12 33.26 3.10
CA VAL A 24 -1.94 31.94 2.48
C VAL A 24 -2.08 32.10 0.98
N PHE A 25 -1.02 31.81 0.24
CA PHE A 25 -1.06 31.66 -1.20
C PHE A 25 -0.96 30.17 -1.54
N ASP A 26 -1.89 29.66 -2.32
CA ASP A 26 -1.96 28.27 -2.76
C ASP A 26 -2.17 28.23 -4.28
N ASP A 27 -1.13 27.82 -5.02
CA ASP A 27 -1.17 27.78 -6.49
C ASP A 27 -2.08 26.67 -7.04
N GLY A 28 -2.44 25.68 -6.22
CA GLY A 28 -3.39 24.62 -6.57
C GLY A 28 -4.86 25.05 -6.55
N GLU A 29 -5.18 26.17 -5.92
CA GLU A 29 -6.54 26.68 -5.81
C GLU A 29 -6.96 27.49 -7.05
N PRO A 30 -8.27 27.63 -7.31
CA PRO A 30 -8.80 28.56 -8.34
C PRO A 30 -8.36 30.00 -8.09
N TRP A 31 -8.31 30.83 -9.15
CA TRP A 31 -7.81 32.20 -9.08
C TRP A 31 -8.47 33.04 -7.98
N GLU A 32 -9.75 32.83 -7.75
CA GLU A 32 -10.56 33.56 -6.75
C GLU A 32 -10.16 33.21 -5.30
N ARG A 33 -9.41 32.13 -5.12
CA ARG A 33 -9.02 31.59 -3.80
C ARG A 33 -7.53 31.37 -3.64
N LYS A 34 -6.72 31.68 -4.65
CA LYS A 34 -5.25 31.50 -4.59
C LYS A 34 -4.61 32.30 -3.46
N LEU A 35 -5.14 33.46 -3.11
CA LEU A 35 -4.64 34.28 -2.00
C LEU A 35 -5.75 34.53 -0.99
N VAL A 36 -5.51 34.07 0.23
CA VAL A 36 -6.45 34.24 1.34
C VAL A 36 -5.74 34.91 2.52
N LEU A 37 -6.36 35.98 3.04
CA LEU A 37 -5.91 36.65 4.24
C LEU A 37 -6.75 36.21 5.44
N PHE A 38 -6.10 35.93 6.53
CA PHE A 38 -6.71 35.64 7.82
C PHE A 38 -6.33 36.77 8.78
N PRO A 39 -7.20 37.75 9.02
CA PRO A 39 -6.92 38.88 9.92
C PRO A 39 -7.12 38.46 11.39
N HIS A 40 -6.45 37.39 11.78
CA HIS A 40 -6.46 36.88 13.15
C HIS A 40 -5.41 37.61 13.98
N ARG A 41 -5.65 37.73 15.28
CA ARG A 41 -4.70 38.29 16.25
C ARG A 41 -4.29 37.24 17.26
N ILE A 42 -3.05 37.27 17.68
CA ILE A 42 -2.55 36.43 18.77
C ILE A 42 -2.46 37.28 20.03
N ASN A 43 -3.31 36.98 20.99
CA ASN A 43 -3.25 37.54 22.33
C ASN A 43 -2.41 36.64 23.23
N TRP A 44 -1.54 37.26 24.00
CA TRP A 44 -0.73 36.56 25.00
C TRP A 44 -1.41 36.67 26.38
N ARG A 45 -1.78 35.54 26.98
CA ARG A 45 -2.28 35.47 28.35
C ARG A 45 -1.35 34.56 29.14
N ASP A 46 -0.78 35.08 30.20
CA ASP A 46 0.13 34.34 31.10
C ASP A 46 1.29 33.62 30.37
N GLY A 47 1.85 34.27 29.33
CA GLY A 47 2.90 33.68 28.50
C GLY A 47 2.44 32.64 27.48
N MET A 48 1.14 32.35 27.38
CA MET A 48 0.57 31.44 26.39
C MET A 48 -0.11 32.18 25.26
N PRO A 49 0.17 31.82 23.97
CA PRO A 49 -0.48 32.42 22.83
C PRO A 49 -1.94 31.92 22.70
N SER A 50 -2.87 32.86 22.61
CA SER A 50 -4.30 32.57 22.41
C SER A 50 -4.74 33.22 21.08
N PRO A 51 -5.03 32.45 20.03
CA PRO A 51 -5.45 33.01 18.76
C PRO A 51 -6.92 33.47 18.79
N LEU A 52 -7.14 34.72 18.40
CA LEU A 52 -8.47 35.23 18.06
C LEU A 52 -8.69 34.95 16.57
N LYS A 53 -9.56 33.97 16.31
CA LYS A 53 -9.90 33.60 14.92
C LYS A 53 -10.77 34.70 14.30
N ALA A 54 -10.48 35.01 13.03
CA ALA A 54 -11.31 35.86 12.20
C ALA A 54 -11.69 35.11 10.92
N GLU A 55 -12.73 35.56 10.25
CA GLU A 55 -13.12 34.99 8.95
C GLU A 55 -12.05 35.25 7.90
N ALA A 56 -11.89 34.27 7.01
CA ALA A 56 -10.95 34.35 5.91
C ALA A 56 -11.45 35.31 4.82
N ILE A 57 -10.56 36.14 4.30
CA ILE A 57 -10.84 37.10 3.23
C ILE A 57 -10.09 36.65 1.98
N ALA A 58 -10.81 36.26 0.94
CA ALA A 58 -10.22 35.99 -0.35
C ALA A 58 -9.78 37.30 -1.02
N VAL A 59 -8.56 37.36 -1.49
CA VAL A 59 -8.03 38.50 -2.25
C VAL A 59 -8.11 38.14 -3.73
N THR A 60 -8.86 38.94 -4.47
CA THR A 60 -8.97 38.76 -5.92
C THR A 60 -7.63 39.03 -6.60
N LEU A 61 -7.16 38.06 -7.35
CA LEU A 61 -5.97 38.19 -8.18
C LEU A 61 -6.40 38.24 -9.64
N GLU A 62 -5.73 39.10 -10.40
CA GLU A 62 -5.88 39.12 -11.86
C GLU A 62 -5.23 37.86 -12.46
N PRO A 63 -5.98 37.08 -13.28
CA PRO A 63 -5.39 35.96 -13.99
C PRO A 63 -4.27 36.40 -14.92
N GLY A 64 -3.18 35.67 -14.92
CA GLY A 64 -2.03 36.01 -15.78
C GLY A 64 -1.06 34.83 -15.90
N GLU A 65 -0.24 34.89 -16.93
CA GLU A 65 0.86 33.95 -17.15
C GLU A 65 2.14 34.49 -16.46
N PRO A 66 2.64 33.84 -15.38
CA PRO A 66 3.77 34.37 -14.59
C PRO A 66 5.03 34.60 -15.43
N LEU A 67 5.36 33.65 -16.31
CA LEU A 67 6.55 33.78 -17.16
C LEU A 67 6.41 34.91 -18.18
N GLN A 68 5.22 35.11 -18.75
CA GLN A 68 4.96 36.21 -19.66
C GLN A 68 5.11 37.55 -18.94
N ALA A 69 4.59 37.67 -17.71
CA ALA A 69 4.71 38.88 -16.89
C ALA A 69 6.16 39.18 -16.52
N GLU A 70 6.95 38.14 -16.23
CA GLU A 70 8.39 38.27 -15.95
C GLU A 70 9.17 38.76 -17.17
N CYS A 71 8.95 38.15 -18.33
CA CYS A 71 9.57 38.53 -19.60
C CYS A 71 9.18 39.98 -19.99
N GLN A 72 7.92 40.37 -19.84
CA GLN A 72 7.44 41.71 -20.14
C GLN A 72 8.08 42.70 -19.21
N HIS A 73 8.13 42.44 -17.91
CA HIS A 73 8.81 43.32 -16.95
C HIS A 73 10.29 43.51 -17.28
N PHE A 74 10.99 42.48 -17.75
CA PHE A 74 12.36 42.63 -18.20
C PHE A 74 12.50 43.55 -19.42
N LEU A 75 11.63 43.35 -20.41
CA LEU A 75 11.61 44.20 -21.60
C LEU A 75 11.32 45.67 -21.27
N ASP A 76 10.33 45.90 -20.39
CA ASP A 76 9.99 47.26 -19.91
C ASP A 76 11.18 47.90 -19.18
N CYS A 77 11.88 47.15 -18.34
CA CYS A 77 13.07 47.67 -17.66
C CYS A 77 14.20 48.02 -18.64
N VAL A 78 14.40 47.24 -19.71
CA VAL A 78 15.39 47.55 -20.75
C VAL A 78 15.00 48.82 -21.50
N GLU A 79 13.71 48.97 -21.85
CA GLU A 79 13.22 50.12 -22.62
C GLU A 79 13.37 51.45 -21.85
N ILE A 80 13.02 51.45 -20.56
CA ILE A 80 13.06 52.67 -19.73
C ILE A 80 14.36 52.84 -18.91
N GLY A 81 15.31 51.90 -19.01
CA GLY A 81 16.54 51.92 -18.24
C GLY A 81 16.37 51.74 -16.73
N ALA A 82 15.30 51.05 -16.30
CA ALA A 82 15.01 50.81 -14.89
C ALA A 82 15.66 49.53 -14.37
N THR A 83 15.91 49.49 -13.07
CA THR A 83 16.42 48.30 -12.40
C THR A 83 15.29 47.28 -12.23
N PRO A 84 15.45 46.03 -12.71
CA PRO A 84 14.45 44.95 -12.49
C PRO A 84 14.21 44.67 -11.02
N ARG A 85 13.01 44.18 -10.67
CA ARG A 85 12.67 43.75 -9.30
C ARG A 85 13.59 42.62 -8.81
N THR A 86 14.04 41.76 -9.71
CA THR A 86 14.97 40.66 -9.46
C THR A 86 16.29 40.95 -10.19
N ASP A 87 17.03 41.94 -9.72
CA ASP A 87 18.36 42.27 -10.24
C ASP A 87 19.44 41.30 -9.75
N GLY A 88 20.67 41.47 -10.21
CA GLY A 88 21.79 40.61 -9.82
C GLY A 88 22.11 40.69 -8.32
N ARG A 89 21.76 41.79 -7.63
CA ARG A 89 21.98 41.94 -6.17
C ARG A 89 20.96 41.10 -5.41
N GLU A 90 19.71 41.05 -5.87
CA GLU A 90 18.67 40.18 -5.31
C GLU A 90 19.03 38.70 -5.53
N GLY A 91 19.52 38.37 -6.73
CA GLY A 91 20.03 37.01 -7.01
C GLY A 91 21.18 36.62 -6.06
N LEU A 92 22.13 37.52 -5.80
CA LEU A 92 23.20 37.28 -4.84
C LEU A 92 22.69 37.09 -3.42
N ARG A 93 21.66 37.86 -3.00
CA ARG A 93 21.03 37.72 -1.69
C ARG A 93 20.39 36.36 -1.51
N ILE A 94 19.67 35.90 -2.51
CA ILE A 94 19.03 34.57 -2.50
C ILE A 94 20.07 33.45 -2.45
N LEU A 95 21.12 33.53 -3.29
CA LEU A 95 22.21 32.55 -3.28
C LEU A 95 22.93 32.52 -1.92
N THR A 96 23.11 33.66 -1.30
CA THR A 96 23.73 33.74 0.05
C THR A 96 22.90 33.00 1.08
N VAL A 97 21.57 33.15 1.06
CA VAL A 97 20.67 32.43 1.96
C VAL A 97 20.72 30.91 1.69
N LEU A 98 20.67 30.51 0.43
CA LEU A 98 20.75 29.09 0.04
C LEU A 98 22.09 28.47 0.44
N THR A 99 23.21 29.17 0.21
CA THR A 99 24.52 28.68 0.60
C THR A 99 24.65 28.55 2.13
N ARG A 100 24.12 29.51 2.90
CA ARG A 100 24.09 29.41 4.36
C ARG A 100 23.20 28.26 4.85
N ALA A 101 22.07 28.05 4.23
CA ALA A 101 21.19 26.92 4.54
C ALA A 101 21.90 25.58 4.27
N SER A 102 22.56 25.45 3.13
CA SER A 102 23.34 24.25 2.78
C SER A 102 24.51 24.04 3.75
N ALA A 103 25.24 25.11 4.11
CA ALA A 103 26.32 25.02 5.10
C ALA A 103 25.79 24.64 6.50
N SER A 104 24.63 25.17 6.89
CA SER A 104 23.96 24.78 8.15
C SER A 104 23.55 23.31 8.20
N LEU A 105 23.04 22.78 7.09
CA LEU A 105 22.74 21.35 6.96
C LEU A 105 24.00 20.49 7.11
N GLN A 106 25.10 20.88 6.45
CA GLN A 106 26.39 20.20 6.56
C GLN A 106 26.97 20.29 7.99
N ALA A 107 26.91 21.48 8.61
CA ALA A 107 27.38 21.67 9.98
C ALA A 107 26.52 20.89 11.00
N ALA A 108 25.21 20.85 10.83
CA ALA A 108 24.32 20.05 11.66
C ALA A 108 24.58 18.53 11.50
N ALA A 109 24.92 18.09 10.31
CA ALA A 109 25.35 16.70 10.06
C ALA A 109 26.68 16.35 10.74
N ILE A 110 27.56 17.34 10.98
CA ILE A 110 28.84 17.15 11.68
C ILE A 110 28.68 17.28 13.21
N GLN A 111 27.76 18.10 13.72
CA GLN A 111 27.58 18.38 15.16
C GLN A 111 26.68 17.41 15.90
N GLN A 112 25.87 16.64 15.21
CA GLN A 112 25.30 15.42 15.72
C GLN A 112 25.97 14.28 14.97
N PRO A 113 26.81 13.46 15.62
CA PRO A 113 26.77 12.07 15.29
C PRO A 113 25.33 11.73 15.62
N ILE A 114 24.44 11.72 14.60
CA ILE A 114 23.32 10.83 14.64
C ILE A 114 24.02 9.53 15.05
N GLU A 115 23.85 9.09 16.31
CA GLU A 115 23.94 7.68 16.58
C GLU A 115 22.95 7.10 15.56
N TYR A 116 23.49 6.75 14.42
CA TYR A 116 22.86 5.74 13.61
C TYR A 116 22.81 4.55 14.57
N LYS A 117 21.72 4.39 15.30
CA LYS A 117 21.27 3.05 15.65
C LYS A 117 21.54 2.31 14.37
N GLN A 118 22.55 1.44 14.40
CA GLN A 118 23.07 0.73 13.22
C GLN A 118 21.89 0.45 12.34
N ALA A 119 21.89 1.00 11.13
CA ALA A 119 20.72 0.95 10.25
C ALA A 119 20.32 -0.52 10.28
N LYS A 120 19.11 -0.79 10.78
CA LYS A 120 18.68 -2.19 10.89
C LYS A 120 19.01 -2.82 9.55
N PRO A 121 19.66 -3.99 9.52
CA PRO A 121 20.03 -4.61 8.27
C PRO A 121 18.81 -4.60 7.36
N SER A 122 18.97 -4.22 6.12
CA SER A 122 17.87 -4.18 5.16
C SER A 122 17.19 -5.56 5.13
N ALA A 123 15.94 -5.61 4.69
CA ALA A 123 15.27 -6.91 4.55
C ALA A 123 16.11 -7.88 3.68
N SER A 124 16.76 -7.36 2.64
CA SER A 124 17.68 -8.16 1.78
C SER A 124 18.90 -8.67 2.53
N ASP A 125 19.45 -7.91 3.49
CA ASP A 125 20.58 -8.36 4.31
C ASP A 125 20.17 -9.44 5.33
N ARG A 126 18.95 -9.35 5.86
CA ARG A 126 18.41 -10.35 6.80
C ARG A 126 18.09 -11.68 6.12
N PHE A 127 17.70 -11.63 4.84
CA PHE A 127 17.30 -12.79 4.05
C PHE A 127 18.11 -12.90 2.74
N PRO A 128 19.41 -13.25 2.80
CA PRO A 128 20.33 -13.14 1.66
C PRO A 128 20.02 -14.07 0.49
N LYS A 129 19.22 -15.10 0.71
CA LYS A 129 18.81 -16.06 -0.34
C LYS A 129 17.41 -15.74 -0.90
N THR A 130 16.86 -14.59 -0.59
CA THR A 130 15.54 -14.15 -1.07
C THR A 130 15.68 -12.96 -2.01
N LYS A 131 14.63 -12.66 -2.77
CA LYS A 131 14.55 -11.47 -3.62
C LYS A 131 13.52 -10.53 -3.06
N ILE A 132 13.93 -9.58 -2.23
CA ILE A 132 13.03 -8.57 -1.64
C ILE A 132 13.28 -7.24 -2.31
N HIS A 133 12.23 -6.67 -2.91
CA HIS A 133 12.32 -5.35 -3.55
C HIS A 133 12.54 -4.26 -2.49
N GLU A 134 13.35 -3.25 -2.81
CA GLU A 134 13.73 -2.17 -1.88
C GLU A 134 12.54 -1.39 -1.30
N SER A 135 11.44 -1.30 -2.05
CA SER A 135 10.20 -0.66 -1.59
C SER A 135 9.29 -1.57 -0.76
N ALA A 136 9.64 -2.84 -0.58
CA ALA A 136 8.89 -3.75 0.29
C ALA A 136 9.33 -3.54 1.74
N TYR A 137 8.36 -3.57 2.65
CA TYR A 137 8.62 -3.44 4.08
C TYR A 137 8.42 -4.78 4.79
N VAL A 138 9.42 -5.19 5.56
CA VAL A 138 9.41 -6.46 6.32
C VAL A 138 9.72 -6.17 7.77
N ASP A 139 8.77 -6.41 8.66
CA ASP A 139 8.92 -6.24 10.11
C ASP A 139 10.03 -7.14 10.69
N ASP A 140 10.42 -6.89 11.94
CA ASP A 140 11.60 -7.55 12.53
C ASP A 140 11.40 -9.06 12.77
N ASP A 141 10.28 -9.47 13.36
CA ASP A 141 10.00 -10.85 13.77
C ASP A 141 9.36 -11.67 12.65
N VAL A 142 9.99 -11.70 11.47
CA VAL A 142 9.50 -12.41 10.29
C VAL A 142 10.48 -13.52 9.91
N GLU A 143 9.95 -14.67 9.52
CA GLU A 143 10.72 -15.79 8.96
C GLU A 143 10.37 -15.89 7.46
N ILE A 144 11.38 -15.92 6.58
CA ILE A 144 11.20 -16.07 5.13
C ILE A 144 12.13 -17.16 4.63
N GLY A 145 11.57 -18.17 4.00
CA GLY A 145 12.30 -19.28 3.40
C GLY A 145 13.08 -18.87 2.14
N ASP A 146 14.10 -19.64 1.84
CA ASP A 146 15.01 -19.42 0.70
C ASP A 146 14.24 -19.29 -0.62
N HIS A 147 14.78 -18.56 -1.58
CA HIS A 147 14.28 -18.33 -2.96
C HIS A 147 12.89 -17.65 -3.03
N THR A 148 12.32 -17.22 -1.90
CA THR A 148 11.08 -16.44 -1.90
C THR A 148 11.33 -15.05 -2.47
N SER A 149 10.37 -14.59 -3.30
CA SER A 149 10.40 -13.27 -3.93
C SER A 149 9.28 -12.38 -3.38
N ILE A 150 9.60 -11.16 -2.96
CA ILE A 150 8.64 -10.15 -2.47
C ILE A 150 8.78 -8.90 -3.33
N TRP A 151 7.70 -8.53 -3.98
CA TRP A 151 7.67 -7.44 -4.95
C TRP A 151 7.31 -6.09 -4.33
N HIS A 152 7.24 -5.06 -5.17
CA HIS A 152 7.10 -3.65 -4.83
C HIS A 152 5.96 -3.37 -3.85
N PHE A 153 6.21 -2.47 -2.90
CA PHE A 153 5.21 -1.92 -1.97
C PHE A 153 4.45 -2.93 -1.12
N SER A 154 4.98 -4.15 -0.99
CA SER A 154 4.39 -5.16 -0.13
C SER A 154 4.82 -4.96 1.32
N HIS A 155 3.96 -5.30 2.27
CA HIS A 155 4.25 -5.22 3.70
C HIS A 155 4.03 -6.58 4.36
N VAL A 156 5.09 -7.13 4.92
CA VAL A 156 5.06 -8.35 5.74
C VAL A 156 5.18 -7.95 7.20
N LEU A 157 4.09 -8.12 7.95
CA LEU A 157 4.00 -7.72 9.35
C LEU A 157 4.66 -8.73 10.29
N SER A 158 4.82 -8.33 11.55
CA SER A 158 5.52 -9.12 12.58
C SER A 158 4.94 -10.52 12.78
N ARG A 159 5.80 -11.46 13.11
CA ARG A 159 5.50 -12.87 13.42
C ARG A 159 4.88 -13.66 12.26
N VAL A 160 5.10 -13.20 11.03
CA VAL A 160 4.74 -13.91 9.82
C VAL A 160 5.81 -14.97 9.53
N LYS A 161 5.35 -16.14 9.06
CA LYS A 161 6.21 -17.21 8.56
C LYS A 161 5.86 -17.51 7.11
N ILE A 162 6.84 -17.40 6.23
CA ILE A 162 6.70 -17.71 4.80
C ILE A 162 7.69 -18.81 4.46
N GLY A 163 7.19 -19.89 3.88
CA GLY A 163 8.01 -21.01 3.39
C GLY A 163 8.88 -20.62 2.19
N PRO A 164 9.74 -21.54 1.74
CA PRO A 164 10.62 -21.32 0.58
C PRO A 164 9.84 -21.27 -0.74
N ASP A 165 10.52 -20.75 -1.78
CA ASP A 165 10.05 -20.71 -3.17
C ASP A 165 8.72 -20.00 -3.38
N CYS A 166 8.33 -19.08 -2.48
CA CYS A 166 7.10 -18.31 -2.60
C CYS A 166 7.27 -17.08 -3.49
N VAL A 167 6.17 -16.65 -4.09
CA VAL A 167 6.10 -15.39 -4.85
C VAL A 167 5.01 -14.51 -4.24
N ILE A 168 5.43 -13.39 -3.67
CA ILE A 168 4.55 -12.36 -3.10
C ILE A 168 4.52 -11.19 -4.06
N GLY A 169 3.38 -10.99 -4.69
CA GLY A 169 3.15 -9.96 -5.72
C GLY A 169 3.23 -8.54 -5.18
N GLN A 170 3.02 -7.58 -6.05
CA GLN A 170 3.05 -6.15 -5.72
C GLN A 170 1.87 -5.76 -4.83
N ASN A 171 2.11 -4.83 -3.88
CA ASN A 171 1.08 -4.27 -3.01
C ASN A 171 0.30 -5.35 -2.23
N VAL A 172 1.01 -6.36 -1.77
CA VAL A 172 0.47 -7.42 -0.91
C VAL A 172 0.70 -7.04 0.56
N VAL A 173 -0.31 -7.24 1.40
CA VAL A 173 -0.18 -7.09 2.85
C VAL A 173 -0.36 -8.46 3.50
N ILE A 174 0.65 -8.90 4.25
CA ILE A 174 0.57 -10.12 5.05
C ILE A 174 0.48 -9.72 6.51
N GLY A 175 -0.69 -9.97 7.11
CA GLY A 175 -1.01 -9.58 8.49
C GLY A 175 -0.18 -10.34 9.54
N PRO A 176 -0.17 -9.87 10.79
CA PRO A 176 0.61 -10.51 11.82
C PRO A 176 0.11 -11.92 12.11
N ASP A 177 1.02 -12.78 12.56
CA ASP A 177 0.74 -14.17 12.95
C ASP A 177 0.19 -15.05 11.79
N VAL A 178 0.43 -14.68 10.52
CA VAL A 178 0.07 -15.48 9.35
C VAL A 178 1.15 -16.49 9.05
N THR A 179 0.75 -17.69 8.64
CA THR A 179 1.66 -18.74 8.17
C THR A 179 1.34 -19.06 6.71
N ILE A 180 2.39 -19.10 5.88
CA ILE A 180 2.33 -19.45 4.45
C ILE A 180 3.32 -20.57 4.21
N GLY A 181 2.86 -21.67 3.64
CA GLY A 181 3.67 -22.83 3.29
C GLY A 181 4.63 -22.57 2.12
N GLU A 182 5.22 -23.62 1.59
CA GLU A 182 6.17 -23.55 0.48
C GLU A 182 5.49 -23.38 -0.89
N HIS A 183 6.21 -22.85 -1.88
CA HIS A 183 5.78 -22.71 -3.27
C HIS A 183 4.43 -21.97 -3.46
N CYS A 184 4.03 -21.12 -2.53
CA CYS A 184 2.81 -20.33 -2.65
C CYS A 184 3.00 -19.14 -3.60
N LYS A 185 1.94 -18.80 -4.33
CA LYS A 185 1.91 -17.62 -5.20
C LYS A 185 0.77 -16.71 -4.80
N ILE A 186 1.08 -15.56 -4.23
CA ILE A 186 0.11 -14.53 -3.87
C ILE A 186 0.26 -13.40 -4.87
N GLN A 187 -0.76 -13.18 -5.67
CA GLN A 187 -0.76 -12.18 -6.74
C GLN A 187 -0.97 -10.77 -6.18
N ASN A 188 -0.91 -9.77 -7.06
CA ASN A 188 -0.96 -8.36 -6.68
C ASN A 188 -2.25 -7.97 -5.92
N ASN A 189 -2.14 -6.98 -5.03
CA ASN A 189 -3.24 -6.36 -4.30
C ASN A 189 -4.02 -7.32 -3.40
N VAL A 190 -3.37 -8.32 -2.83
CA VAL A 190 -3.98 -9.25 -1.88
C VAL A 190 -3.62 -8.88 -0.45
N SER A 191 -4.62 -8.88 0.45
CA SER A 191 -4.39 -8.75 1.89
C SER A 191 -4.70 -10.08 2.57
N VAL A 192 -3.67 -10.70 3.16
CA VAL A 192 -3.80 -11.91 3.96
C VAL A 192 -3.84 -11.52 5.42
N TYR A 193 -5.01 -11.50 6.02
CA TYR A 193 -5.20 -11.02 7.39
C TYR A 193 -4.82 -12.04 8.46
N LYS A 194 -4.58 -11.54 9.67
CA LYS A 194 -4.41 -12.36 10.88
C LYS A 194 -5.51 -13.42 10.99
N GLY A 195 -5.10 -14.66 11.27
CA GLY A 195 -5.99 -15.82 11.37
C GLY A 195 -6.10 -16.65 10.09
N VAL A 196 -5.51 -16.20 8.98
CA VAL A 196 -5.38 -16.98 7.75
C VAL A 196 -4.13 -17.84 7.81
N THR A 197 -4.26 -19.09 7.43
CA THR A 197 -3.16 -20.01 7.16
C THR A 197 -3.28 -20.52 5.74
N LEU A 198 -2.19 -20.38 4.97
CA LEU A 198 -2.05 -20.96 3.64
C LEU A 198 -1.08 -22.13 3.74
N GLU A 199 -1.52 -23.33 3.39
CA GLU A 199 -0.63 -24.48 3.25
C GLU A 199 0.21 -24.37 1.95
N ASP A 200 0.96 -25.42 1.61
CA ASP A 200 1.85 -25.41 0.48
C ASP A 200 1.14 -25.26 -0.87
N ARG A 201 1.79 -24.66 -1.84
CA ARG A 201 1.37 -24.57 -3.25
C ARG A 201 0.01 -23.88 -3.45
N VAL A 202 -0.40 -23.03 -2.53
CA VAL A 202 -1.61 -22.23 -2.66
C VAL A 202 -1.39 -21.10 -3.68
N PHE A 203 -2.37 -20.91 -4.55
CA PHE A 203 -2.43 -19.77 -5.46
C PHE A 203 -3.53 -18.80 -5.03
N CYS A 204 -3.17 -17.57 -4.74
CA CYS A 204 -4.08 -16.46 -4.50
C CYS A 204 -4.09 -15.53 -5.71
N GLY A 205 -5.18 -15.53 -6.46
CA GLY A 205 -5.36 -14.65 -7.64
C GLY A 205 -5.38 -13.18 -7.28
N PRO A 206 -5.11 -12.28 -8.25
CA PRO A 206 -5.02 -10.86 -7.99
C PRO A 206 -6.31 -10.30 -7.38
N SER A 207 -6.13 -9.45 -6.38
CA SER A 207 -7.23 -8.78 -5.67
C SER A 207 -8.25 -9.74 -5.02
N CYS A 208 -7.89 -11.00 -4.75
CA CYS A 208 -8.75 -11.83 -3.91
C CYS A 208 -8.75 -11.30 -2.48
N VAL A 209 -9.85 -11.50 -1.76
CA VAL A 209 -10.12 -10.88 -0.47
C VAL A 209 -10.33 -11.96 0.60
N PHE A 210 -9.62 -11.83 1.70
CA PHE A 210 -9.92 -12.56 2.94
C PHE A 210 -10.61 -11.61 3.92
N THR A 211 -11.61 -12.08 4.64
CA THR A 211 -12.15 -11.37 5.80
C THR A 211 -11.59 -11.96 7.09
N ASN A 212 -11.79 -11.32 8.23
CA ASN A 212 -11.31 -11.82 9.52
C ASN A 212 -12.38 -11.78 10.61
N VAL A 213 -13.48 -11.06 10.38
CA VAL A 213 -14.65 -10.97 11.26
C VAL A 213 -15.92 -10.92 10.43
N ASN A 214 -17.01 -11.54 10.92
CA ASN A 214 -18.25 -11.66 10.14
C ASN A 214 -19.10 -10.39 10.13
N ASN A 215 -19.08 -9.62 11.18
CA ASN A 215 -19.99 -8.49 11.40
C ASN A 215 -19.25 -7.25 11.91
N PRO A 216 -18.33 -6.65 11.11
CA PRO A 216 -17.56 -5.49 11.53
C PRO A 216 -18.46 -4.27 11.77
N ARG A 217 -18.10 -3.47 12.77
CA ARG A 217 -18.67 -2.14 13.04
C ARG A 217 -17.54 -1.21 13.49
N ALA A 218 -17.47 -0.02 12.96
CA ALA A 218 -16.42 0.93 13.29
C ALA A 218 -16.40 1.32 14.78
N GLU A 219 -17.56 1.41 15.39
CA GLU A 219 -17.73 1.80 16.80
C GLU A 219 -17.51 0.65 17.79
N ILE A 220 -17.39 -0.60 17.31
CA ILE A 220 -17.30 -1.79 18.16
C ILE A 220 -16.00 -2.52 17.89
N GLU A 221 -15.13 -2.61 18.89
CA GLU A 221 -13.92 -3.39 18.77
C GLU A 221 -14.20 -4.89 18.79
N ARG A 222 -13.80 -5.61 17.72
CA ARG A 222 -14.04 -7.05 17.54
C ARG A 222 -12.75 -7.84 17.30
N LYS A 223 -11.62 -7.34 17.74
CA LYS A 223 -10.31 -8.03 17.56
C LYS A 223 -10.26 -9.41 18.21
N SER A 224 -11.03 -9.64 19.27
CA SER A 224 -11.16 -10.93 19.92
C SER A 224 -12.06 -11.94 19.15
N GLU A 225 -12.81 -11.46 18.16
CA GLU A 225 -13.75 -12.25 17.38
C GLU A 225 -13.18 -12.70 16.02
N PHE A 226 -11.87 -12.49 15.79
CA PHE A 226 -11.24 -12.93 14.54
C PHE A 226 -11.35 -14.45 14.37
N ARG A 227 -11.85 -14.87 13.21
CA ARG A 227 -12.05 -16.27 12.85
C ARG A 227 -10.94 -16.77 11.96
N LYS A 228 -10.45 -17.97 12.24
CA LYS A 228 -9.38 -18.60 11.48
C LYS A 228 -9.90 -19.09 10.13
N THR A 229 -9.12 -18.91 9.09
CA THR A 229 -9.36 -19.48 7.76
C THR A 229 -8.17 -20.35 7.39
N LEU A 230 -8.43 -21.60 7.03
CA LEU A 230 -7.42 -22.54 6.58
C LEU A 230 -7.59 -22.80 5.09
N VAL A 231 -6.55 -22.48 4.33
CA VAL A 231 -6.47 -22.79 2.89
C VAL A 231 -5.50 -23.94 2.73
N LYS A 232 -6.01 -25.10 2.38
CA LYS A 232 -5.23 -26.31 2.28
C LYS A 232 -4.39 -26.36 1.00
N ARG A 233 -3.46 -27.30 0.99
CA ARG A 233 -2.46 -27.50 -0.05
C ARG A 233 -3.05 -27.48 -1.46
N GLY A 234 -2.36 -26.79 -2.37
CA GLY A 234 -2.69 -26.78 -3.80
C GLY A 234 -3.98 -26.05 -4.17
N THR A 235 -4.66 -25.42 -3.22
CA THR A 235 -5.86 -24.63 -3.47
C THR A 235 -5.59 -23.46 -4.39
N THR A 236 -6.48 -23.23 -5.34
CA THR A 236 -6.48 -22.06 -6.22
C THR A 236 -7.65 -21.14 -5.88
N ILE A 237 -7.34 -19.87 -5.59
CA ILE A 237 -8.32 -18.81 -5.37
C ILE A 237 -8.26 -17.88 -6.57
N GLY A 238 -9.35 -17.77 -7.33
CA GLY A 238 -9.44 -16.92 -8.52
C GLY A 238 -9.42 -15.43 -8.20
N ALA A 239 -9.13 -14.63 -9.22
CA ALA A 239 -9.10 -13.17 -9.11
C ALA A 239 -10.41 -12.59 -8.54
N ASN A 240 -10.33 -11.58 -7.68
CA ASN A 240 -11.48 -10.93 -7.04
C ASN A 240 -12.42 -11.87 -6.26
N ALA A 241 -12.03 -13.09 -5.97
CA ALA A 241 -12.83 -13.97 -5.11
C ALA A 241 -12.76 -13.48 -3.65
N THR A 242 -13.88 -13.62 -2.93
CA THR A 242 -13.96 -13.25 -1.50
C THR A 242 -14.11 -14.51 -0.65
N ILE A 243 -13.22 -14.68 0.31
CA ILE A 243 -13.24 -15.77 1.27
C ILE A 243 -13.71 -15.23 2.63
N ILE A 244 -14.93 -15.60 3.01
CA ILE A 244 -15.44 -15.26 4.34
C ILE A 244 -14.67 -16.07 5.39
N CYS A 245 -14.34 -15.42 6.49
CA CYS A 245 -13.55 -16.02 7.56
C CYS A 245 -14.29 -17.16 8.29
N GLY A 246 -13.51 -18.06 8.88
CA GLY A 246 -14.03 -19.17 9.69
C GLY A 246 -14.22 -20.46 8.90
N HIS A 247 -13.73 -20.54 7.69
CA HIS A 247 -13.93 -21.69 6.80
C HIS A 247 -12.60 -22.36 6.42
N VAL A 248 -12.74 -23.62 6.02
CA VAL A 248 -11.66 -24.45 5.50
C VAL A 248 -11.86 -24.63 4.00
N LEU A 249 -10.83 -24.30 3.20
CA LEU A 249 -10.79 -24.62 1.78
C LEU A 249 -9.98 -25.91 1.63
N GLY A 250 -10.61 -26.95 1.12
CA GLY A 250 -10.05 -28.30 0.97
C GLY A 250 -8.91 -28.35 -0.06
N GLU A 251 -8.10 -29.39 0.03
CA GLU A 251 -6.94 -29.57 -0.85
C GLU A 251 -7.33 -29.53 -2.33
N TYR A 252 -6.53 -28.85 -3.14
CA TYR A 252 -6.68 -28.74 -4.59
C TYR A 252 -8.07 -28.24 -5.04
N CYS A 253 -8.86 -27.61 -4.15
CA CYS A 253 -10.09 -26.97 -4.58
C CYS A 253 -9.80 -25.75 -5.43
N PHE A 254 -10.74 -25.36 -6.26
CA PHE A 254 -10.63 -24.25 -7.17
C PHE A 254 -11.81 -23.29 -6.98
N ILE A 255 -11.51 -22.08 -6.53
CA ILE A 255 -12.50 -21.01 -6.41
C ILE A 255 -12.44 -20.17 -7.67
N ALA A 256 -13.51 -20.13 -8.44
CA ALA A 256 -13.59 -19.33 -9.66
C ALA A 256 -13.49 -17.83 -9.35
N ALA A 257 -13.00 -17.05 -10.32
CA ALA A 257 -12.89 -15.61 -10.18
C ALA A 257 -14.23 -14.95 -9.82
N GLY A 258 -14.20 -13.94 -8.94
CA GLY A 258 -15.38 -13.20 -8.49
C GLY A 258 -16.34 -13.97 -7.58
N SER A 259 -16.01 -15.17 -7.15
CA SER A 259 -16.87 -15.98 -6.27
C SER A 259 -16.81 -15.52 -4.82
N VAL A 260 -17.90 -15.74 -4.06
CA VAL A 260 -17.94 -15.46 -2.61
C VAL A 260 -18.14 -16.77 -1.84
N VAL A 261 -17.08 -17.23 -1.19
CA VAL A 261 -17.08 -18.44 -0.37
C VAL A 261 -17.62 -18.12 1.02
N THR A 262 -18.70 -18.80 1.39
CA THR A 262 -19.44 -18.59 2.66
C THR A 262 -19.56 -19.86 3.51
N THR A 263 -18.97 -20.97 3.07
CA THR A 263 -19.00 -22.29 3.73
C THR A 263 -17.66 -22.99 3.51
N ASP A 264 -17.43 -24.06 4.23
CA ASP A 264 -16.29 -24.95 3.94
C ASP A 264 -16.36 -25.47 2.50
N VAL A 265 -15.20 -25.66 1.91
CA VAL A 265 -15.06 -26.13 0.54
C VAL A 265 -14.44 -27.52 0.54
N PRO A 266 -15.06 -28.50 -0.11
CA PRO A 266 -14.51 -29.85 -0.25
C PRO A 266 -13.19 -29.87 -1.04
N ALA A 267 -12.36 -30.86 -0.79
CA ALA A 267 -11.17 -31.10 -1.61
C ALA A 267 -11.56 -31.31 -3.08
N PHE A 268 -10.76 -30.80 -4.00
CA PHE A 268 -10.98 -30.88 -5.46
C PHE A 268 -12.27 -30.21 -5.97
N ALA A 269 -13.07 -29.56 -5.14
CA ALA A 269 -14.30 -28.92 -5.58
C ALA A 269 -14.00 -27.67 -6.46
N LEU A 270 -14.71 -27.58 -7.57
CA LEU A 270 -14.80 -26.35 -8.38
C LEU A 270 -15.99 -25.53 -7.88
N MET A 271 -15.69 -24.38 -7.27
CA MET A 271 -16.69 -23.47 -6.69
C MET A 271 -16.87 -22.23 -7.54
N ALA A 272 -18.11 -21.81 -7.78
CA ALA A 272 -18.39 -20.56 -8.49
C ALA A 272 -19.66 -19.89 -7.97
N GLY A 273 -19.75 -18.56 -8.16
CA GLY A 273 -20.95 -17.77 -7.90
C GLY A 273 -20.96 -17.01 -6.58
N VAL A 274 -22.06 -16.28 -6.32
CA VAL A 274 -22.30 -15.46 -5.13
C VAL A 274 -23.68 -15.78 -4.57
N PRO A 275 -23.78 -16.54 -3.47
CA PRO A 275 -22.71 -17.27 -2.79
C PRO A 275 -22.17 -18.43 -3.65
N ALA A 276 -20.91 -18.81 -3.46
CA ALA A 276 -20.26 -19.86 -4.20
C ALA A 276 -20.94 -21.22 -3.96
N ARG A 277 -21.09 -21.99 -5.03
CA ARG A 277 -21.64 -23.37 -5.01
C ARG A 277 -20.73 -24.26 -5.82
N ARG A 278 -20.68 -25.55 -5.46
CA ARG A 278 -19.92 -26.52 -6.24
C ARG A 278 -20.60 -26.75 -7.60
N ILE A 279 -19.86 -26.50 -8.66
CA ILE A 279 -20.30 -26.67 -10.06
C ILE A 279 -19.55 -27.79 -10.79
N GLY A 280 -18.72 -28.53 -10.07
CA GLY A 280 -17.95 -29.66 -10.61
C GLY A 280 -16.74 -29.98 -9.74
N TRP A 281 -15.81 -30.68 -10.35
CA TRP A 281 -14.54 -31.08 -9.76
C TRP A 281 -13.36 -30.64 -10.59
N MET A 282 -12.24 -30.38 -9.91
CA MET A 282 -10.95 -30.03 -10.52
C MET A 282 -9.94 -31.15 -10.23
N GLY A 283 -9.21 -31.53 -11.23
CA GLY A 283 -8.06 -32.42 -11.03
C GLY A 283 -6.87 -31.66 -10.41
N ARG A 284 -5.93 -32.41 -9.85
CA ARG A 284 -4.71 -31.85 -9.24
C ARG A 284 -3.87 -30.99 -10.19
N HIS A 285 -3.97 -31.23 -11.49
CA HIS A 285 -3.29 -30.44 -12.52
C HIS A 285 -3.96 -29.08 -12.79
N GLY A 286 -5.16 -28.85 -12.24
CA GLY A 286 -5.91 -27.60 -12.46
C GLY A 286 -6.87 -27.66 -13.64
N GLU A 287 -7.17 -28.86 -14.16
CA GLU A 287 -8.14 -29.08 -15.23
C GLU A 287 -9.49 -29.50 -14.64
N ARG A 288 -10.57 -29.00 -15.23
CA ARG A 288 -11.92 -29.45 -14.88
C ARG A 288 -12.13 -30.92 -15.28
N LEU A 289 -12.59 -31.72 -14.33
CA LEU A 289 -12.92 -33.13 -14.60
C LEU A 289 -14.24 -33.24 -15.34
N GLY A 290 -14.26 -34.12 -16.34
CA GLY A 290 -15.48 -34.52 -17.06
C GLY A 290 -16.34 -35.49 -16.24
N PRO A 291 -17.46 -35.98 -16.82
CA PRO A 291 -18.33 -36.98 -16.18
C PRO A 291 -17.63 -38.31 -15.87
N ASP A 292 -16.58 -38.63 -16.59
CA ASP A 292 -15.73 -39.80 -16.40
C ASP A 292 -14.72 -39.67 -15.27
N LEU A 293 -14.64 -38.49 -14.65
CA LEU A 293 -13.69 -38.16 -13.58
C LEU A 293 -12.22 -38.44 -13.94
N VAL A 294 -11.88 -38.27 -15.19
CA VAL A 294 -10.49 -38.38 -15.69
C VAL A 294 -9.94 -37.00 -15.99
N CYS A 295 -8.72 -36.74 -15.55
CA CYS A 295 -8.03 -35.50 -15.88
C CYS A 295 -7.62 -35.47 -17.36
N PRO A 296 -8.11 -34.52 -18.17
CA PRO A 296 -7.83 -34.51 -19.62
C PRO A 296 -6.35 -34.28 -19.96
N ALA A 297 -5.62 -33.62 -19.07
CA ALA A 297 -4.20 -33.32 -19.32
C ALA A 297 -3.25 -34.44 -18.88
N THR A 298 -3.61 -35.22 -17.85
CA THR A 298 -2.68 -36.19 -17.24
C THR A 298 -3.18 -37.63 -17.29
N GLY A 299 -4.45 -37.86 -17.62
CA GLY A 299 -5.08 -39.19 -17.53
C GLY A 299 -5.35 -39.68 -16.12
N ARG A 300 -5.01 -38.92 -15.07
CA ARG A 300 -5.28 -39.30 -13.69
C ARG A 300 -6.76 -39.45 -13.45
N ARG A 301 -7.10 -40.51 -12.69
CA ARG A 301 -8.48 -40.89 -12.41
C ARG A 301 -8.87 -40.50 -11.01
N TYR A 302 -10.13 -40.16 -10.85
CA TYR A 302 -10.74 -39.80 -9.58
C TYR A 302 -11.99 -40.60 -9.37
N ARG A 303 -12.44 -40.68 -8.12
CA ARG A 303 -13.68 -41.38 -7.75
C ARG A 303 -14.44 -40.56 -6.71
N GLU A 304 -15.73 -40.36 -6.91
CA GLU A 304 -16.60 -39.84 -5.86
C GLU A 304 -16.82 -40.93 -4.81
N ILE A 305 -16.51 -40.63 -3.57
CA ILE A 305 -16.67 -41.53 -2.41
C ILE A 305 -17.81 -41.06 -1.48
N GLY A 306 -18.45 -39.95 -1.81
CA GLY A 306 -19.56 -39.33 -1.11
C GLY A 306 -20.04 -38.08 -1.82
N PRO A 307 -21.14 -37.44 -1.36
CA PRO A 307 -21.78 -36.30 -2.04
C PRO A 307 -20.87 -35.11 -2.29
N ASP A 308 -19.89 -34.89 -1.42
CA ASP A 308 -18.91 -33.79 -1.51
C ASP A 308 -17.48 -34.30 -1.25
N GLN A 309 -17.18 -35.53 -1.68
CA GLN A 309 -15.92 -36.20 -1.46
C GLN A 309 -15.38 -36.81 -2.75
N LEU A 310 -14.24 -36.33 -3.19
CA LEU A 310 -13.52 -36.89 -4.33
C LEU A 310 -12.17 -37.44 -3.85
N GLU A 311 -11.84 -38.62 -4.31
CA GLU A 311 -10.55 -39.29 -4.06
C GLU A 311 -9.75 -39.40 -5.36
N GLU A 312 -8.47 -39.09 -5.33
CA GLU A 312 -7.51 -39.34 -6.42
C GLU A 312 -7.12 -40.84 -6.33
N LEU A 313 -7.31 -41.56 -7.39
CA LEU A 313 -6.89 -42.95 -7.46
C LEU A 313 -5.38 -43.03 -7.71
N SER A 314 -4.68 -43.90 -6.96
CA SER A 314 -3.27 -44.20 -7.20
C SER A 314 -3.14 -44.74 -8.64
N GLU A 315 -2.05 -44.39 -9.32
CA GLU A 315 -1.68 -45.04 -10.57
C GLU A 315 -1.52 -46.54 -10.33
N PRO A 316 -2.02 -47.40 -11.24
CA PRO A 316 -1.88 -48.85 -11.12
C PRO A 316 -0.43 -49.31 -11.16
#